data_6d0ac89e6ef3ef08990e4f88b2f4d551
#
_entry.id   6d0ac89e6ef3ef08990e4f88b2f4d551
#
_cell.length_a   1.000
_cell.length_b   1.000
_cell.length_c   1.000
_cell.angle_alpha   90.00
_cell.angle_beta   90.00
_cell.angle_gamma   90.00
#
_symmetry.space_group_name_H-M   'P 1'
#
loop_
_entity.id
_entity.type
_entity.pdbx_description
1 polymer ?
#
loop_
_entity_poly.entity_id
_entity_poly.type
_entity_poly.pdbx_seq_one_letter_code
_entity_poly.pdbx_strand_id
1 'polypeptide(L)'
;MLRFAACAGLVMLAACKGGDSGSPVEAPGADKAARTTTLEAGAAVLQRMPPIGAINAYLDGFHFYNGRMEQQMEAHHYCAILNDEVIQCIIYDGNTKDAKLMGVEYILSEQQFAGLPAQEKSLWHSHAHEVKSGQLIAPGIPQVAEHALMEKLVRTYGKTWHTWHTDSHQTLPLGVPQLMMGFTADGQSDPALVQARDRRFGISSQAKKRDRADIQAPAVDPDADAWQRN
;
A
#
# COMPACT_ATOMS: atom_id res chain seq x y z
N MET A 1 56.82 -16.05 25.61
CA MET A 1 55.50 -16.62 25.24
C MET A 1 54.44 -15.55 25.38
N LEU A 2 54.10 -14.89 24.29
CA LEU A 2 53.10 -13.79 24.26
C LEU A 2 51.77 -14.40 23.85
N ARG A 3 50.75 -14.33 24.71
CA ARG A 3 49.37 -14.74 24.39
C ARG A 3 48.62 -13.55 23.85
N PHE A 4 48.27 -13.61 22.56
CA PHE A 4 47.31 -12.70 21.95
C PHE A 4 45.88 -13.13 22.31
N ALA A 5 45.14 -12.30 23.04
CA ALA A 5 43.71 -12.48 23.24
C ALA A 5 43.01 -11.78 22.08
N ALA A 6 42.32 -12.54 21.22
CA ALA A 6 41.45 -12.02 20.19
C ALA A 6 40.11 -11.67 20.82
N CYS A 7 39.81 -10.36 20.95
CA CYS A 7 38.47 -9.87 21.23
C CYS A 7 37.62 -9.96 19.96
N ALA A 8 36.74 -10.96 19.89
CA ALA A 8 35.69 -11.00 18.89
C ALA A 8 34.59 -10.00 19.28
N GLY A 9 34.58 -8.85 18.63
CA GLY A 9 33.50 -7.86 18.75
C GLY A 9 32.24 -8.40 18.09
N LEU A 10 31.24 -8.74 18.89
CA LEU A 10 29.90 -9.09 18.43
C LEU A 10 29.21 -7.78 18.00
N VAL A 11 29.17 -7.51 16.69
CA VAL A 11 28.35 -6.43 16.12
C VAL A 11 26.90 -6.90 16.22
N MET A 12 26.19 -6.46 17.24
CA MET A 12 24.74 -6.54 17.29
C MET A 12 24.17 -5.60 16.21
N LEU A 13 23.74 -6.17 15.09
CA LEU A 13 22.84 -5.51 14.16
C LEU A 13 21.52 -5.29 14.91
N ALA A 14 21.34 -4.10 15.45
CA ALA A 14 20.01 -3.65 15.88
C ALA A 14 19.13 -3.58 14.63
N ALA A 15 18.33 -4.61 14.37
CA ALA A 15 17.24 -4.54 13.44
C ALA A 15 16.29 -3.48 14.00
N CYS A 16 16.27 -2.29 13.39
CA CYS A 16 15.23 -1.31 13.62
C CYS A 16 13.90 -1.96 13.21
N LYS A 17 13.13 -2.45 14.18
CA LYS A 17 11.71 -2.78 14.03
C LYS A 17 10.93 -1.48 13.89
N GLY A 18 11.11 -0.81 12.76
CA GLY A 18 10.31 0.35 12.41
C GLY A 18 9.35 -0.06 11.29
N GLY A 19 8.09 0.29 11.41
CA GLY A 19 7.13 0.18 10.35
C GLY A 19 6.04 -0.88 10.49
N ASP A 20 6.06 -1.71 11.54
CA ASP A 20 5.02 -2.73 11.74
C ASP A 20 3.67 -2.09 12.14
N SER A 21 2.62 -2.43 11.40
CA SER A 21 1.22 -2.07 11.66
C SER A 21 0.37 -3.33 11.65
N GLY A 22 -0.21 -3.68 12.79
CA GLY A 22 -1.16 -4.79 12.91
C GLY A 22 -2.57 -4.37 12.49
N SER A 23 -3.45 -5.36 12.30
CA SER A 23 -4.87 -5.11 12.03
C SER A 23 -5.55 -4.44 13.24
N PRO A 24 -6.42 -3.45 13.02
CA PRO A 24 -7.24 -2.86 14.10
C PRO A 24 -8.38 -3.77 14.58
N VAL A 25 -8.61 -4.90 13.91
CA VAL A 25 -9.69 -5.82 14.24
C VAL A 25 -9.20 -7.27 14.37
N GLU A 26 -9.89 -8.03 15.23
CA GLU A 26 -9.74 -9.48 15.31
C GLU A 26 -10.95 -10.16 14.67
N ALA A 27 -10.69 -11.15 13.82
CA ALA A 27 -11.77 -11.96 13.26
C ALA A 27 -12.38 -12.83 14.40
N PRO A 28 -13.71 -12.82 14.56
CA PRO A 28 -14.35 -13.63 15.60
C PRO A 28 -14.26 -15.12 15.27
N GLY A 29 -14.26 -15.95 16.31
CA GLY A 29 -14.27 -17.40 16.17
C GLY A 29 -13.44 -18.10 17.23
N ALA A 30 -13.42 -19.42 17.18
CA ALA A 30 -12.57 -20.23 18.03
C ALA A 30 -11.13 -20.24 17.51
N ASP A 31 -10.18 -20.41 18.42
CA ASP A 31 -8.79 -20.63 18.07
C ASP A 31 -8.61 -21.82 17.11
N LYS A 32 -7.55 -21.80 16.34
CA LYS A 32 -7.23 -22.91 15.42
C LYS A 32 -7.04 -24.21 16.17
N ALA A 33 -7.87 -25.20 15.85
CA ALA A 33 -7.68 -26.55 16.38
C ALA A 33 -6.35 -27.16 15.89
N ALA A 34 -5.79 -28.11 16.65
CA ALA A 34 -4.57 -28.81 16.29
C ALA A 34 -4.62 -29.45 14.89
N ARG A 35 -5.80 -29.93 14.47
CA ARG A 35 -6.03 -30.47 13.13
C ARG A 35 -5.83 -29.39 12.06
N THR A 36 -6.38 -28.18 12.28
CA THR A 36 -6.23 -27.05 11.35
C THR A 36 -4.75 -26.66 11.21
N THR A 37 -4.06 -26.52 12.33
CA THR A 37 -2.61 -26.19 12.33
C THR A 37 -1.79 -27.24 11.58
N THR A 38 -2.11 -28.53 11.76
CA THR A 38 -1.42 -29.63 11.05
C THR A 38 -1.67 -29.56 9.54
N LEU A 39 -2.93 -29.28 9.12
CA LEU A 39 -3.26 -29.14 7.71
C LEU A 39 -2.57 -27.93 7.08
N GLU A 40 -2.50 -26.79 7.77
CA GLU A 40 -1.77 -25.61 7.33
C GLU A 40 -0.28 -25.88 7.14
N ALA A 41 0.34 -26.57 8.11
CA ALA A 41 1.75 -26.95 8.01
C ALA A 41 2.00 -27.89 6.81
N GLY A 42 1.12 -28.84 6.58
CA GLY A 42 1.17 -29.73 5.41
C GLY A 42 0.98 -28.96 4.10
N ALA A 43 0.02 -28.05 4.04
CA ALA A 43 -0.23 -27.20 2.88
C ALA A 43 0.98 -26.31 2.56
N ALA A 44 1.58 -25.70 3.56
CA ALA A 44 2.77 -24.85 3.40
C ALA A 44 3.96 -25.56 2.75
N VAL A 45 4.08 -26.88 2.96
CA VAL A 45 5.15 -27.71 2.37
C VAL A 45 4.75 -28.24 0.99
N LEU A 46 3.50 -28.63 0.81
CA LEU A 46 3.06 -29.39 -0.37
C LEU A 46 2.42 -28.53 -1.45
N GLN A 47 1.76 -27.43 -1.08
CA GLN A 47 1.08 -26.55 -2.04
C GLN A 47 2.01 -25.47 -2.57
N ARG A 48 2.00 -25.30 -3.88
CA ARG A 48 2.70 -24.20 -4.56
C ARG A 48 1.72 -23.03 -4.73
N MET A 49 2.19 -21.81 -4.49
CA MET A 49 1.39 -20.59 -4.59
C MET A 49 2.03 -19.59 -5.58
N PRO A 50 2.21 -19.96 -6.88
CA PRO A 50 2.93 -19.12 -7.84
C PRO A 50 2.40 -17.68 -7.96
N PRO A 51 1.07 -17.42 -7.96
CA PRO A 51 0.56 -16.05 -8.04
C PRO A 51 0.97 -15.18 -6.85
N ILE A 52 1.02 -15.75 -5.64
CA ILE A 52 1.47 -15.04 -4.44
C ILE A 52 2.98 -14.80 -4.50
N GLY A 53 3.74 -15.77 -5.00
CA GLY A 53 5.18 -15.62 -5.23
C GLY A 53 5.58 -14.61 -6.30
N ALA A 54 4.64 -14.14 -7.12
CA ALA A 54 4.85 -13.07 -8.09
C ALA A 54 4.74 -11.67 -7.48
N ILE A 55 4.24 -11.55 -6.25
CA ILE A 55 4.18 -10.29 -5.50
C ILE A 55 5.60 -9.91 -5.10
N ASN A 56 6.09 -8.78 -5.58
CA ASN A 56 7.47 -8.34 -5.44
C ASN A 56 7.64 -6.85 -5.15
N ALA A 57 6.56 -6.11 -4.99
CA ALA A 57 6.57 -4.71 -4.61
C ALA A 57 5.63 -4.48 -3.43
N TYR A 58 6.06 -3.63 -2.50
CA TYR A 58 5.27 -3.16 -1.37
C TYR A 58 5.18 -1.64 -1.42
N LEU A 59 3.95 -1.13 -1.46
CA LEU A 59 3.64 0.29 -1.41
C LEU A 59 2.74 0.57 -0.21
N ASP A 60 2.90 1.74 0.37
CA ASP A 60 2.06 2.23 1.45
C ASP A 60 1.52 3.61 1.10
N GLY A 61 0.22 3.77 1.18
CA GLY A 61 -0.50 4.98 0.83
C GLY A 61 -1.77 5.14 1.65
N PHE A 62 -2.64 6.04 1.20
CA PHE A 62 -3.89 6.34 1.89
C PHE A 62 -5.04 6.35 0.91
N HIS A 63 -6.17 5.78 1.34
CA HIS A 63 -7.42 5.83 0.60
C HIS A 63 -8.51 6.52 1.40
N PHE A 64 -9.56 6.94 0.69
CA PHE A 64 -10.84 7.33 1.28
C PHE A 64 -12.00 6.74 0.46
N TYR A 65 -13.16 6.62 1.07
CA TYR A 65 -14.36 6.11 0.39
C TYR A 65 -14.88 7.11 -0.64
N ASN A 66 -15.13 6.66 -1.86
CA ASN A 66 -15.73 7.52 -2.89
C ASN A 66 -16.99 8.25 -2.38
N GLY A 67 -16.98 9.57 -2.45
CA GLY A 67 -18.04 10.43 -1.93
C GLY A 67 -18.05 10.68 -0.41
N ARG A 68 -17.04 10.16 0.33
CA ARG A 68 -16.91 10.33 1.80
C ARG A 68 -15.44 10.52 2.18
N MET A 69 -14.85 11.65 1.75
CA MET A 69 -13.43 11.94 1.92
C MET A 69 -12.98 12.02 3.40
N GLU A 70 -13.92 12.23 4.31
CA GLU A 70 -13.66 12.22 5.77
C GLU A 70 -13.37 10.81 6.33
N GLN A 71 -13.74 9.76 5.59
CA GLN A 71 -13.47 8.37 5.97
C GLN A 71 -12.19 7.89 5.27
N GLN A 72 -11.08 8.08 5.96
CA GLN A 72 -9.73 7.85 5.44
C GLN A 72 -9.05 6.69 6.16
N MET A 73 -8.23 5.94 5.45
CA MET A 73 -7.42 4.88 6.04
C MET A 73 -6.07 4.74 5.34
N GLU A 74 -5.12 4.18 6.07
CA GLU A 74 -3.87 3.69 5.50
C GLU A 74 -4.10 2.36 4.78
N ALA A 75 -3.41 2.16 3.68
CA ALA A 75 -3.54 1.01 2.82
C ALA A 75 -2.17 0.43 2.45
N HIS A 76 -1.97 -0.85 2.77
CA HIS A 76 -0.74 -1.58 2.51
C HIS A 76 -0.89 -2.43 1.26
N HIS A 77 -0.28 -2.00 0.15
CA HIS A 77 -0.40 -2.63 -1.16
C HIS A 77 0.74 -3.61 -1.41
N TYR A 78 0.41 -4.85 -1.66
CA TYR A 78 1.34 -5.89 -2.08
C TYR A 78 1.09 -6.21 -3.54
N CYS A 79 2.03 -5.85 -4.41
CA CYS A 79 1.82 -5.73 -5.84
C CYS A 79 2.66 -6.71 -6.65
N ALA A 80 2.08 -7.19 -7.74
CA ALA A 80 2.78 -7.88 -8.83
C ALA A 80 2.76 -6.99 -10.08
N ILE A 81 3.95 -6.66 -10.60
CA ILE A 81 4.11 -5.91 -11.84
C ILE A 81 3.96 -6.92 -12.99
N LEU A 82 2.84 -6.84 -13.71
CA LEU A 82 2.55 -7.76 -14.82
C LEU A 82 3.38 -7.40 -16.06
N ASN A 83 3.52 -6.11 -16.32
CA ASN A 83 4.35 -5.51 -17.37
C ASN A 83 4.51 -4.02 -17.09
N ASP A 84 5.08 -3.25 -18.02
CA ASP A 84 5.30 -1.82 -17.84
C ASP A 84 4.01 -0.98 -17.77
N GLU A 85 2.88 -1.54 -18.19
CA GLU A 85 1.59 -0.86 -18.33
C GLU A 85 0.58 -1.24 -17.24
N VAL A 86 0.73 -2.43 -16.63
CA VAL A 86 -0.28 -3.01 -15.73
C VAL A 86 0.36 -3.58 -14.47
N ILE A 87 -0.14 -3.14 -13.33
CA ILE A 87 0.21 -3.66 -12.00
C ILE A 87 -1.08 -4.12 -11.32
N GLN A 88 -1.01 -5.19 -10.53
CA GLN A 88 -2.11 -5.65 -9.70
C GLN A 88 -1.65 -5.77 -8.25
N CYS A 89 -2.49 -5.33 -7.32
CA CYS A 89 -2.19 -5.33 -5.90
C CYS A 89 -3.30 -5.97 -5.07
N ILE A 90 -2.91 -6.64 -4.00
CA ILE A 90 -3.77 -6.97 -2.88
C ILE A 90 -3.51 -5.97 -1.75
N ILE A 91 -4.57 -5.54 -1.05
CA ILE A 91 -4.49 -4.48 -0.04
C ILE A 91 -4.83 -5.06 1.32
N TYR A 92 -3.98 -4.76 2.31
CA TYR A 92 -4.16 -5.13 3.70
C TYR A 92 -4.27 -3.89 4.60
N ASP A 93 -4.89 -4.06 5.77
CA ASP A 93 -5.03 -3.03 6.81
C ASP A 93 -3.79 -2.88 7.70
N GLY A 94 -2.75 -3.63 7.38
CA GLY A 94 -1.48 -3.64 8.08
C GLY A 94 -0.42 -4.40 7.30
N ASN A 95 0.79 -4.48 7.86
CA ASN A 95 1.91 -5.16 7.24
C ASN A 95 2.49 -6.30 8.11
N THR A 96 1.78 -6.71 9.13
CA THR A 96 2.09 -7.88 9.94
C THR A 96 1.29 -9.10 9.45
N LYS A 97 1.69 -10.30 9.86
CA LYS A 97 1.08 -11.56 9.39
C LYS A 97 -0.39 -11.75 9.77
N ASP A 98 -0.89 -10.96 10.73
CA ASP A 98 -2.27 -10.95 11.20
C ASP A 98 -3.14 -9.90 10.51
N ALA A 99 -2.56 -9.09 9.62
CA ALA A 99 -3.28 -8.10 8.82
C ALA A 99 -4.42 -8.74 8.02
N LYS A 100 -5.50 -7.98 7.86
CA LYS A 100 -6.70 -8.42 7.14
C LYS A 100 -6.67 -7.93 5.71
N LEU A 101 -7.03 -8.80 4.78
CA LEU A 101 -7.19 -8.46 3.37
C LEU A 101 -8.39 -7.52 3.24
N MET A 102 -8.11 -6.24 2.99
CA MET A 102 -9.15 -5.23 2.80
C MET A 102 -9.69 -5.20 1.38
N GLY A 103 -8.84 -5.39 0.37
CA GLY A 103 -9.28 -5.21 -1.00
C GLY A 103 -8.23 -5.48 -2.06
N VAL A 104 -8.47 -4.92 -3.24
CA VAL A 104 -7.59 -5.03 -4.41
C VAL A 104 -7.47 -3.69 -5.11
N GLU A 105 -6.35 -3.49 -5.81
CA GLU A 105 -6.15 -2.37 -6.71
C GLU A 105 -5.52 -2.84 -8.02
N TYR A 106 -6.02 -2.28 -9.13
CA TYR A 106 -5.40 -2.38 -10.44
C TYR A 106 -4.82 -1.03 -10.82
N ILE A 107 -3.57 -1.02 -11.28
CA ILE A 107 -2.87 0.21 -11.67
C ILE A 107 -2.56 0.12 -13.17
N LEU A 108 -2.94 1.15 -13.91
CA LEU A 108 -2.69 1.29 -15.34
C LEU A 108 -1.78 2.48 -15.62
N SER A 109 -0.94 2.36 -16.65
CA SER A 109 -0.25 3.52 -17.21
C SER A 109 -1.23 4.53 -17.81
N GLU A 110 -0.78 5.78 -17.98
CA GLU A 110 -1.59 6.81 -18.66
C GLU A 110 -2.01 6.39 -20.07
N GLN A 111 -1.19 5.60 -20.77
CA GLN A 111 -1.50 5.13 -22.12
C GLN A 111 -2.66 4.14 -22.11
N GLN A 112 -2.64 3.14 -21.21
CA GLN A 112 -3.74 2.17 -21.07
C GLN A 112 -5.01 2.85 -20.56
N PHE A 113 -4.87 3.75 -19.58
CA PHE A 113 -5.99 4.50 -19.02
C PHE A 113 -6.68 5.38 -20.09
N ALA A 114 -5.92 6.07 -20.94
CA ALA A 114 -6.46 6.92 -22.01
C ALA A 114 -7.42 6.17 -22.95
N GLY A 115 -7.17 4.87 -23.17
CA GLY A 115 -8.01 4.01 -24.01
C GLY A 115 -9.32 3.52 -23.36
N LEU A 116 -9.54 3.79 -22.07
CA LEU A 116 -10.73 3.33 -21.38
C LEU A 116 -11.98 4.16 -21.76
N PRO A 117 -13.19 3.56 -21.74
CA PRO A 117 -14.43 4.30 -21.87
C PRO A 117 -14.58 5.32 -20.74
N ALA A 118 -15.21 6.50 -21.00
CA ALA A 118 -15.37 7.58 -20.02
C ALA A 118 -16.06 7.11 -18.72
N GLN A 119 -17.06 6.25 -18.84
CA GLN A 119 -17.72 5.66 -17.66
C GLN A 119 -16.78 4.81 -16.80
N GLU A 120 -15.86 4.09 -17.42
CA GLU A 120 -14.86 3.30 -16.71
C GLU A 120 -13.83 4.22 -16.03
N LYS A 121 -13.34 5.24 -16.73
CA LYS A 121 -12.39 6.22 -16.19
C LYS A 121 -12.85 6.87 -14.90
N SER A 122 -14.15 7.08 -14.73
CA SER A 122 -14.74 7.67 -13.52
C SER A 122 -14.55 6.82 -12.24
N LEU A 123 -14.18 5.57 -12.38
CA LEU A 123 -13.90 4.65 -11.28
C LEU A 123 -12.42 4.66 -10.84
N TRP A 124 -11.60 5.48 -11.47
CA TRP A 124 -10.15 5.49 -11.27
C TRP A 124 -9.71 6.80 -10.63
N HIS A 125 -8.69 6.72 -9.78
CA HIS A 125 -8.01 7.88 -9.21
C HIS A 125 -6.58 8.01 -9.76
N SER A 126 -6.05 9.22 -9.77
CA SER A 126 -4.70 9.54 -10.21
C SER A 126 -3.70 9.40 -9.07
N HIS A 127 -2.53 8.80 -9.31
CA HIS A 127 -1.43 8.75 -8.35
C HIS A 127 -0.56 10.02 -8.33
N ALA A 128 -0.84 11.01 -9.18
CA ALA A 128 0.02 12.19 -9.34
C ALA A 128 0.24 12.94 -8.02
N HIS A 129 -0.84 13.23 -7.28
CA HIS A 129 -0.74 13.92 -5.99
C HIS A 129 -0.09 13.05 -4.90
N GLU A 130 -0.45 11.78 -4.81
CA GLU A 130 0.07 10.86 -3.79
C GLU A 130 1.59 10.73 -3.88
N VAL A 131 2.12 10.63 -5.11
CA VAL A 131 3.56 10.64 -5.38
C VAL A 131 4.18 11.98 -5.01
N LYS A 132 3.64 13.10 -5.56
CA LYS A 132 4.21 14.44 -5.40
C LYS A 132 4.14 14.96 -3.97
N SER A 133 3.11 14.61 -3.21
CA SER A 133 2.96 14.96 -1.79
C SER A 133 3.88 14.18 -0.85
N GLY A 134 4.49 13.07 -1.31
CA GLY A 134 5.24 12.14 -0.49
C GLY A 134 4.39 11.19 0.35
N GLN A 135 3.08 11.15 0.09
CA GLN A 135 2.15 10.28 0.83
C GLN A 135 2.26 8.82 0.39
N LEU A 136 2.45 8.55 -0.91
CA LEU A 136 2.76 7.21 -1.38
C LEU A 136 4.24 6.90 -1.15
N ILE A 137 4.54 5.78 -0.53
CA ILE A 137 5.91 5.34 -0.25
C ILE A 137 6.13 3.88 -0.64
N ALA A 138 7.39 3.50 -0.82
CA ALA A 138 7.82 2.11 -0.99
C ALA A 138 8.79 1.74 0.15
N PRO A 139 8.27 1.22 1.28
CA PRO A 139 9.08 0.94 2.45
C PRO A 139 10.17 -0.11 2.18
N GLY A 140 11.33 0.06 2.82
CA GLY A 140 12.40 -0.96 2.82
C GLY A 140 13.32 -0.97 1.61
N ILE A 141 13.07 -0.14 0.58
CA ILE A 141 13.98 0.02 -0.56
C ILE A 141 14.82 1.29 -0.45
N PRO A 142 16.04 1.33 -1.06
CA PRO A 142 16.87 2.53 -1.09
C PRO A 142 16.15 3.72 -1.75
N GLN A 143 16.41 4.94 -1.28
CA GLN A 143 15.78 6.17 -1.79
C GLN A 143 15.89 6.34 -3.31
N VAL A 144 17.03 5.98 -3.91
CA VAL A 144 17.22 6.06 -5.37
C VAL A 144 16.26 5.12 -6.11
N ALA A 145 16.05 3.91 -5.58
CA ALA A 145 15.11 2.95 -6.18
C ALA A 145 13.67 3.38 -5.96
N GLU A 146 13.35 3.94 -4.79
CA GLU A 146 12.02 4.51 -4.51
C GLU A 146 11.73 5.69 -5.47
N HIS A 147 12.69 6.59 -5.67
CA HIS A 147 12.54 7.73 -6.58
C HIS A 147 12.22 7.26 -8.01
N ALA A 148 12.99 6.30 -8.55
CA ALA A 148 12.73 5.74 -9.88
C ALA A 148 11.36 5.06 -9.99
N LEU A 149 10.91 4.38 -8.93
CA LEU A 149 9.56 3.81 -8.88
C LEU A 149 8.49 4.90 -8.89
N MET A 150 8.70 5.99 -8.14
CA MET A 150 7.77 7.12 -8.07
C MET A 150 7.69 7.88 -9.39
N GLU A 151 8.79 8.00 -10.15
CA GLU A 151 8.78 8.54 -11.53
C GLU A 151 7.86 7.74 -12.46
N LYS A 152 7.78 6.41 -12.27
CA LYS A 152 6.85 5.56 -13.01
C LYS A 152 5.42 5.75 -12.52
N LEU A 153 5.20 5.74 -11.20
CA LEU A 153 3.86 5.77 -10.61
C LEU A 153 3.14 7.12 -10.75
N VAL A 154 3.87 8.23 -10.83
CA VAL A 154 3.28 9.58 -10.92
C VAL A 154 2.35 9.78 -12.12
N ARG A 155 2.47 8.94 -13.14
CA ARG A 155 1.68 8.96 -14.38
C ARG A 155 0.76 7.75 -14.53
N THR A 156 0.38 7.14 -13.43
CA THR A 156 -0.52 5.99 -13.42
C THR A 156 -1.84 6.31 -12.73
N TYR A 157 -2.81 5.44 -12.95
CA TYR A 157 -4.15 5.52 -12.38
C TYR A 157 -4.49 4.22 -11.69
N GLY A 158 -5.10 4.31 -10.50
CA GLY A 158 -5.54 3.19 -9.69
C GLY A 158 -7.06 3.00 -9.70
N LYS A 159 -7.52 1.75 -9.75
CA LYS A 159 -8.90 1.38 -9.47
C LYS A 159 -8.95 0.44 -8.28
N THR A 160 -9.50 0.93 -7.18
CA THR A 160 -9.41 0.29 -5.87
C THR A 160 -10.79 -0.05 -5.34
N TRP A 161 -10.93 -1.30 -4.89
CA TRP A 161 -12.13 -1.79 -4.23
C TRP A 161 -11.80 -2.39 -2.88
N HIS A 162 -12.43 -1.87 -1.82
CA HIS A 162 -12.37 -2.50 -0.50
C HIS A 162 -13.61 -3.35 -0.25
N THR A 163 -13.37 -4.54 0.29
CA THR A 163 -14.39 -5.55 0.60
C THR A 163 -14.51 -5.83 2.09
N TRP A 164 -13.54 -5.39 2.88
CA TRP A 164 -13.55 -5.46 4.34
C TRP A 164 -13.17 -4.10 4.93
N HIS A 165 -14.09 -3.52 5.70
CA HIS A 165 -13.98 -2.17 6.25
C HIS A 165 -13.47 -2.21 7.69
N THR A 166 -12.22 -2.65 7.87
CA THR A 166 -11.57 -2.77 9.19
C THR A 166 -11.32 -1.41 9.85
N ASP A 167 -11.17 -0.36 9.06
CA ASP A 167 -11.12 1.04 9.49
C ASP A 167 -12.38 1.48 10.26
N SER A 168 -13.53 0.89 9.92
CA SER A 168 -14.81 1.09 10.61
C SER A 168 -15.06 0.04 11.71
N HIS A 169 -14.01 -0.64 12.17
CA HIS A 169 -14.05 -1.68 13.20
C HIS A 169 -14.94 -2.89 12.87
N GLN A 170 -15.21 -3.15 11.60
CA GLN A 170 -15.90 -4.35 11.18
C GLN A 170 -15.02 -5.59 11.43
N THR A 171 -15.46 -6.49 12.27
CA THR A 171 -14.74 -7.72 12.59
C THR A 171 -14.93 -8.83 11.56
N LEU A 172 -15.90 -8.68 10.66
CA LEU A 172 -16.17 -9.58 9.52
C LEU A 172 -16.32 -8.77 8.22
N PRO A 173 -16.00 -9.33 7.05
CA PRO A 173 -16.14 -8.67 5.76
C PRO A 173 -17.61 -8.62 5.30
N LEU A 174 -18.38 -7.71 5.87
CA LEU A 174 -19.81 -7.57 5.60
C LEU A 174 -20.08 -6.44 4.60
N GLY A 175 -21.22 -6.55 3.92
CA GLY A 175 -21.73 -5.55 2.98
C GLY A 175 -21.20 -5.72 1.56
N VAL A 176 -21.33 -4.66 0.77
CA VAL A 176 -20.90 -4.62 -0.64
C VAL A 176 -19.52 -3.98 -0.76
N PRO A 177 -18.73 -4.34 -1.78
CA PRO A 177 -17.47 -3.65 -2.07
C PRO A 177 -17.68 -2.15 -2.22
N GLN A 178 -16.75 -1.36 -1.72
CA GLN A 178 -16.75 0.10 -1.82
C GLN A 178 -15.62 0.54 -2.73
N LEU A 179 -15.93 1.48 -3.64
CA LEU A 179 -14.92 2.14 -4.46
C LEU A 179 -14.12 3.10 -3.59
N MET A 180 -12.80 3.00 -3.67
CA MET A 180 -11.88 3.86 -2.94
C MET A 180 -11.20 4.85 -3.89
N MET A 181 -10.83 6.01 -3.35
CA MET A 181 -10.18 7.08 -4.09
C MET A 181 -8.90 7.53 -3.38
N GLY A 182 -7.98 8.13 -4.15
CA GLY A 182 -6.78 8.80 -3.67
C GLY A 182 -6.98 10.31 -3.53
N PHE A 183 -6.09 10.96 -2.77
CA PHE A 183 -6.10 12.42 -2.61
C PHE A 183 -5.49 13.11 -3.83
N THR A 184 -6.00 14.32 -4.13
CA THR A 184 -5.60 15.08 -5.33
C THR A 184 -5.01 16.45 -5.00
N ALA A 185 -5.06 16.87 -3.74
CA ALA A 185 -4.52 18.17 -3.29
C ALA A 185 -4.03 18.13 -1.83
N ASP A 186 -3.12 19.03 -1.51
CA ASP A 186 -2.67 19.24 -0.13
C ASP A 186 -3.88 19.66 0.76
N GLY A 187 -3.87 19.17 2.00
CA GLY A 187 -4.91 19.47 3.00
C GLY A 187 -6.15 18.57 2.94
N GLN A 188 -6.23 17.64 2.01
CA GLN A 188 -7.33 16.66 1.96
C GLN A 188 -7.13 15.48 2.91
N SER A 189 -5.88 15.01 3.07
CA SER A 189 -5.54 13.93 3.99
C SER A 189 -5.54 14.40 5.45
N ASP A 190 -5.98 13.55 6.37
CA ASP A 190 -5.85 13.77 7.81
C ASP A 190 -4.36 13.83 8.20
N PRO A 191 -3.89 14.97 8.72
CA PRO A 191 -2.50 15.11 9.14
C PRO A 191 -2.09 14.14 10.26
N ALA A 192 -3.03 13.73 11.12
CA ALA A 192 -2.75 12.80 12.21
C ALA A 192 -2.47 11.39 11.67
N LEU A 193 -3.22 10.96 10.66
CA LEU A 193 -3.04 9.67 9.98
C LEU A 193 -1.66 9.64 9.28
N VAL A 194 -1.33 10.67 8.50
CA VAL A 194 -0.04 10.78 7.81
C VAL A 194 1.13 10.80 8.81
N GLN A 195 1.03 11.58 9.89
CA GLN A 195 2.07 11.64 10.92
C GLN A 195 2.24 10.32 11.68
N ALA A 196 1.15 9.58 11.93
CA ALA A 196 1.21 8.28 12.58
C ALA A 196 2.01 7.28 11.72
N ARG A 197 1.71 7.22 10.40
CA ARG A 197 2.44 6.43 9.42
C ARG A 197 3.91 6.83 9.35
N ASP A 198 4.18 8.13 9.21
CA ASP A 198 5.55 8.67 9.10
C ASP A 198 6.40 8.30 10.33
N ARG A 199 5.85 8.44 11.55
CA ARG A 199 6.55 8.03 12.78
C ARG A 199 6.84 6.54 12.80
N ARG A 200 5.91 5.71 12.36
CA ARG A 200 6.04 4.25 12.35
C ARG A 200 7.14 3.78 11.41
N PHE A 201 7.23 4.37 10.21
CA PHE A 201 8.27 4.05 9.23
C PHE A 201 9.57 4.86 9.44
N GLY A 202 9.61 5.79 10.38
CA GLY A 202 10.79 6.65 10.61
C GLY A 202 11.12 7.56 9.42
N ILE A 203 10.10 8.03 8.71
CA ILE A 203 10.21 8.87 7.51
C ILE A 203 9.52 10.23 7.70
N SER A 204 9.58 11.06 6.69
CA SER A 204 8.83 12.31 6.59
C SER A 204 8.26 12.46 5.18
N SER A 205 6.93 12.50 5.06
CA SER A 205 6.24 12.80 3.79
C SER A 205 6.68 14.16 3.24
N GLN A 206 6.91 15.15 4.09
CA GLN A 206 7.42 16.47 3.68
C GLN A 206 8.84 16.42 3.12
N ALA A 207 9.71 15.56 3.63
CA ALA A 207 11.04 15.36 3.06
C ALA A 207 10.91 14.68 1.68
N LYS A 208 10.10 13.64 1.58
CA LYS A 208 9.83 12.94 0.29
C LYS A 208 9.20 13.87 -0.75
N LYS A 209 8.30 14.78 -0.34
CA LYS A 209 7.75 15.82 -1.22
C LYS A 209 8.85 16.71 -1.80
N ARG A 210 9.83 17.12 -0.99
CA ARG A 210 10.98 17.91 -1.47
C ARG A 210 11.89 17.10 -2.38
N ASP A 211 12.20 15.86 -1.99
CA ASP A 211 13.08 14.96 -2.76
C ASP A 211 12.50 14.61 -4.16
N ARG A 212 11.17 14.70 -4.30
CA ARG A 212 10.44 14.42 -5.55
C ARG A 212 10.03 15.69 -6.30
N ALA A 213 10.61 16.85 -5.96
CA ALA A 213 10.29 18.11 -6.62
C ALA A 213 10.62 18.09 -8.13
N ASP A 214 11.68 17.37 -8.51
CA ASP A 214 12.15 17.15 -9.89
C ASP A 214 11.25 16.22 -10.71
N ILE A 215 10.47 15.34 -10.08
CA ILE A 215 9.56 14.41 -10.78
C ILE A 215 8.48 15.21 -11.50
N GLN A 216 8.40 15.05 -12.83
CA GLN A 216 7.39 15.71 -13.65
C GLN A 216 6.08 14.90 -13.66
N ALA A 217 5.05 15.43 -13.02
CA ALA A 217 3.71 14.87 -13.12
C ALA A 217 3.03 15.38 -14.40
N PRO A 218 2.47 14.49 -15.25
CA PRO A 218 1.64 14.93 -16.37
C PRO A 218 0.34 15.57 -15.88
N ALA A 219 -0.37 16.24 -16.79
CA ALA A 219 -1.74 16.66 -16.50
C ALA A 219 -2.62 15.42 -16.28
N VAL A 220 -3.40 15.43 -15.21
CA VAL A 220 -4.34 14.35 -14.91
C VAL A 220 -5.47 14.36 -15.94
N ASP A 221 -5.85 13.18 -16.44
CA ASP A 221 -7.00 13.02 -17.34
C ASP A 221 -8.28 13.53 -16.63
N PRO A 222 -9.06 14.43 -17.24
CA PRO A 222 -10.22 15.04 -16.60
C PRO A 222 -11.35 14.05 -16.25
N ASP A 223 -11.34 12.84 -16.82
CA ASP A 223 -12.32 11.81 -16.52
C ASP A 223 -11.95 10.96 -15.29
N ALA A 224 -10.68 11.01 -14.84
CA ALA A 224 -10.28 10.45 -13.57
C ALA A 224 -10.76 11.29 -12.39
N ASP A 225 -10.62 10.77 -11.18
CA ASP A 225 -10.95 11.49 -9.93
C ASP A 225 -12.37 12.08 -9.94
N ALA A 226 -13.33 11.31 -10.47
CA ALA A 226 -14.70 11.79 -10.73
C ALA A 226 -15.44 12.29 -9.48
N TRP A 227 -15.01 11.85 -8.30
CA TRP A 227 -15.53 12.28 -7.01
C TRP A 227 -15.43 13.81 -6.78
N GLN A 228 -14.51 14.48 -7.47
CA GLN A 228 -14.34 15.93 -7.38
C GLN A 228 -15.47 16.72 -8.09
N ARG A 229 -16.25 16.03 -8.92
CA ARG A 229 -17.31 16.65 -9.75
C ARG A 229 -18.73 16.45 -9.20
N ASN A 230 -18.87 15.71 -8.10
CA ASN A 230 -20.15 15.37 -7.46
C ASN A 230 -20.43 16.23 -6.23
#